data_828b869c8b5594b23ffd5d0f2c15111a
#
_entry.id   828b869c8b5594b23ffd5d0f2c15111a
#
_cell.length_a   1.000
_cell.length_b   1.000
_cell.length_c   1.000
_cell.angle_alpha   90.00
_cell.angle_beta   90.00
_cell.angle_gamma   90.00
#
_symmetry.space_group_name_H-M   'P 1'
#
loop_
_entity.id
_entity.type
_entity.pdbx_description
1 polymer ?
#
loop_
_entity_poly.entity_id
_entity_poly.type
_entity_poly.pdbx_seq_one_letter_code
_entity_poly.pdbx_strand_id
1 'polypeptide(L)'
;MLFDDQFLSILDKLEILLKTSSNSNLSGEKLSQKKGVGLDFKDYRQYQSGDDYRYIDWNLYSRLEQLFLKEFVAERGINVHFLIDKSKSMIHSDSKKFNLAKKITAALSYISLSHFDEVEAIFFADDLMESTGKMRGKTKIKYLYNFL
;
A
#
# COMPACT_ATOMS: atom_id res chain seq x y z
N MET A 1 -13.74 -10.09 -21.22
CA MET A 1 -12.90 -10.36 -20.04
C MET A 1 -13.21 -9.32 -19.00
N LEU A 2 -13.30 -9.64 -17.69
CA LEU A 2 -13.70 -8.65 -16.67
C LEU A 2 -12.65 -7.54 -16.51
N PHE A 3 -11.40 -7.86 -16.75
CA PHE A 3 -10.22 -6.98 -16.68
C PHE A 3 -9.62 -6.91 -18.09
N ASP A 4 -10.12 -5.97 -18.89
CA ASP A 4 -9.64 -5.69 -20.25
C ASP A 4 -8.46 -4.71 -20.23
N ASP A 5 -7.78 -4.59 -21.38
CA ASP A 5 -6.61 -3.71 -21.50
C ASP A 5 -6.95 -2.23 -21.21
N GLN A 6 -8.20 -1.83 -21.48
CA GLN A 6 -8.68 -0.51 -21.18
C GLN A 6 -8.75 -0.27 -19.66
N PHE A 7 -9.24 -1.26 -18.90
CA PHE A 7 -9.27 -1.20 -17.43
C PHE A 7 -7.86 -1.13 -16.85
N LEU A 8 -6.93 -1.96 -17.34
CA LEU A 8 -5.54 -1.95 -16.90
C LEU A 8 -4.86 -0.60 -17.19
N SER A 9 -5.08 -0.03 -18.38
CA SER A 9 -4.55 1.30 -18.74
C SER A 9 -5.07 2.42 -17.82
N ILE A 10 -6.32 2.31 -17.35
CA ILE A 10 -6.87 3.26 -16.38
C ILE A 10 -6.16 3.12 -15.03
N LEU A 11 -5.87 1.91 -14.58
CA LEU A 11 -5.17 1.66 -13.32
C LEU A 11 -3.73 2.20 -13.35
N ASP A 12 -3.01 2.03 -14.46
CA ASP A 12 -1.67 2.57 -14.63
C ASP A 12 -1.67 4.11 -14.59
N LYS A 13 -2.67 4.74 -15.21
CA LYS A 13 -2.85 6.21 -15.12
C LYS A 13 -3.15 6.66 -13.69
N LEU A 14 -3.99 5.93 -12.96
CA LEU A 14 -4.29 6.22 -11.55
C LEU A 14 -3.03 6.11 -10.68
N GLU A 15 -2.18 5.12 -10.90
CA GLU A 15 -0.92 4.98 -10.17
C GLU A 15 0.00 6.20 -10.41
N ILE A 16 0.13 6.65 -11.66
CA ILE A 16 0.92 7.83 -11.99
C ILE A 16 0.36 9.09 -11.30
N LEU A 17 -0.94 9.27 -11.31
CA LEU A 17 -1.61 10.40 -10.65
C LEU A 17 -1.39 10.39 -9.13
N LEU A 18 -1.45 9.21 -8.50
CA LEU A 18 -1.21 9.07 -7.07
C LEU A 18 0.24 9.37 -6.70
N LYS A 19 1.21 8.93 -7.51
CA LYS A 19 2.62 9.26 -7.31
C LYS A 19 2.91 10.75 -7.43
N THR A 20 2.30 11.43 -8.40
CA THR A 20 2.45 12.88 -8.58
C THR A 20 1.76 13.67 -7.46
N SER A 21 0.61 13.22 -6.99
CA SER A 21 -0.11 13.84 -5.86
C SER A 21 0.61 13.63 -4.53
N SER A 22 1.28 12.52 -4.34
CA SER A 22 2.08 12.23 -3.13
C SER A 22 3.29 13.17 -2.98
N ASN A 23 3.83 13.65 -4.10
CA ASN A 23 4.92 14.63 -4.10
C ASN A 23 4.44 16.08 -3.84
N SER A 24 3.15 16.36 -3.89
CA SER A 24 2.53 17.65 -3.57
C SER A 24 1.84 17.57 -2.20
N ASN A 25 2.60 17.82 -1.12
CA ASN A 25 2.17 18.24 0.23
C ASN A 25 0.78 17.78 0.74
N LEU A 26 0.31 16.60 0.42
CA LEU A 26 -0.72 15.93 1.19
C LEU A 26 -0.02 15.11 2.28
N SER A 27 0.49 15.82 3.30
CA SER A 27 0.85 15.25 4.60
C SER A 27 -0.40 14.73 5.30
N GLY A 28 -1.03 13.75 4.74
CA GLY A 28 -1.92 12.87 5.49
C GLY A 28 -1.00 12.01 6.35
N GLU A 29 -0.95 12.31 7.66
CA GLU A 29 -0.14 11.63 8.66
C GLU A 29 -0.32 10.11 8.64
N LYS A 30 0.40 9.42 7.78
CA LYS A 30 0.77 8.02 7.98
C LYS A 30 2.14 7.92 8.65
N LEU A 31 2.44 8.88 9.51
CA LEU A 31 3.67 8.88 10.31
C LEU A 31 3.53 7.83 11.41
N SER A 32 4.07 6.65 11.15
CA SER A 32 4.34 5.70 12.23
C SER A 32 5.37 6.31 13.17
N GLN A 33 4.99 6.60 14.40
CA GLN A 33 5.88 7.12 15.46
C GLN A 33 6.96 6.11 15.90
N LYS A 34 7.02 4.92 15.34
CA LYS A 34 8.06 3.95 15.65
C LYS A 34 9.28 4.16 14.76
N LYS A 35 10.40 4.54 15.39
CA LYS A 35 11.71 4.61 14.78
C LYS A 35 12.04 3.27 14.13
N GLY A 36 12.21 3.25 12.83
CA GLY A 36 12.61 2.07 12.07
C GLY A 36 13.72 2.43 11.10
N VAL A 37 14.53 1.44 10.72
CA VAL A 37 15.50 1.57 9.62
C VAL A 37 14.69 1.50 8.33
N GLY A 38 14.17 2.64 7.89
CA GLY A 38 13.49 2.78 6.60
C GLY A 38 14.49 3.24 5.54
N LEU A 39 14.17 2.99 4.29
CA LEU A 39 15.01 3.40 3.17
C LEU A 39 14.86 4.90 2.84
N ASP A 40 13.80 5.55 3.29
CA ASP A 40 13.53 6.95 2.99
C ASP A 40 13.96 7.86 4.14
N PHE A 41 14.87 8.80 3.80
CA PHE A 41 15.31 9.84 4.72
C PHE A 41 14.14 10.77 5.06
N LYS A 42 13.90 10.99 6.34
CA LYS A 42 12.85 11.88 6.84
C LYS A 42 13.41 13.25 7.21
N ASP A 43 14.36 13.26 8.14
CA ASP A 43 14.85 14.49 8.75
C ASP A 43 16.15 14.24 9.52
N TYR A 44 16.79 15.31 9.98
CA TYR A 44 17.89 15.27 10.91
C TYR A 44 17.40 15.60 12.33
N ARG A 45 17.85 14.82 13.31
CA ARG A 45 17.63 15.09 14.73
C ARG A 45 18.97 15.25 15.43
N GLN A 46 19.05 16.19 16.34
CA GLN A 46 20.25 16.35 17.17
C GLN A 46 20.50 15.07 18.02
N TYR A 47 21.74 14.63 18.06
CA TYR A 47 22.17 13.47 18.84
C TYR A 47 21.94 13.72 20.35
N GLN A 48 21.42 12.72 21.03
CA GLN A 48 21.30 12.70 22.49
C GLN A 48 22.10 11.51 23.05
N SER A 49 22.63 11.68 24.26
CA SER A 49 23.37 10.60 24.91
C SER A 49 22.52 9.33 25.05
N GLY A 50 23.04 8.22 24.52
CA GLY A 50 22.33 6.93 24.43
C GLY A 50 21.75 6.60 23.06
N ASP A 51 21.81 7.52 22.11
CA ASP A 51 21.46 7.22 20.70
C ASP A 51 22.54 6.37 20.01
N ASP A 52 22.11 5.61 19.00
CA ASP A 52 23.02 4.77 18.22
C ASP A 52 23.87 5.61 17.27
N TYR A 53 25.18 5.65 17.54
CA TYR A 53 26.17 6.43 16.80
C TYR A 53 26.30 6.04 15.33
N ARG A 54 25.81 4.87 14.90
CA ARG A 54 25.85 4.41 13.50
C ARG A 54 25.01 5.27 12.57
N TYR A 55 24.02 5.98 13.10
CA TYR A 55 23.14 6.87 12.34
C TYR A 55 23.60 8.33 12.33
N ILE A 56 24.77 8.64 12.94
CA ILE A 56 25.34 9.98 12.88
C ILE A 56 25.76 10.30 11.45
N ASP A 57 25.37 11.50 10.96
CA ASP A 57 25.86 12.03 9.71
C ASP A 57 27.21 12.74 9.91
N TRP A 58 28.29 12.02 9.64
CA TRP A 58 29.65 12.56 9.76
C TRP A 58 29.94 13.68 8.77
N ASN A 59 29.27 13.73 7.60
CA ASN A 59 29.43 14.82 6.65
C ASN A 59 28.79 16.12 7.18
N LEU A 60 27.66 16.01 7.88
CA LEU A 60 27.00 17.14 8.49
C LEU A 60 27.82 17.64 9.71
N TYR A 61 28.36 16.71 10.50
CA TYR A 61 29.26 17.01 11.61
C TYR A 61 30.48 17.83 11.18
N SER A 62 31.11 17.45 10.05
CA SER A 62 32.30 18.17 9.53
C SER A 62 32.04 19.62 9.13
N ARG A 63 30.77 19.98 8.91
CA ARG A 63 30.37 21.33 8.49
C ARG A 63 29.83 22.19 9.63
N LEU A 64 29.10 21.55 10.55
CA LEU A 64 28.35 22.26 11.60
C LEU A 64 28.94 22.07 12.99
N GLU A 65 29.92 21.16 13.16
CA GLU A 65 30.51 20.77 14.45
C GLU A 65 29.47 20.31 15.50
N GLN A 66 28.29 19.89 15.01
CA GLN A 66 27.20 19.37 15.83
C GLN A 66 26.81 17.98 15.37
N LEU A 67 26.50 17.09 16.31
CA LEU A 67 26.14 15.71 16.02
C LEU A 67 24.64 15.62 15.67
N PHE A 68 24.36 15.19 14.45
CA PHE A 68 23.00 14.93 13.96
C PHE A 68 22.85 13.47 13.55
N LEU A 69 21.70 12.91 13.89
CA LEU A 69 21.26 11.59 13.44
C LEU A 69 20.36 11.71 12.23
N LYS A 70 20.56 10.82 11.26
CA LYS A 70 19.60 10.62 10.17
C LYS A 70 18.38 9.88 10.71
N GLU A 71 17.22 10.50 10.66
CA GLU A 71 15.96 9.83 10.89
C GLU A 71 15.41 9.29 9.56
N PHE A 72 15.02 8.01 9.58
CA PHE A 72 14.41 7.35 8.45
C PHE A 72 12.97 7.02 8.76
N VAL A 73 12.09 7.14 7.76
CA VAL A 73 10.70 6.67 7.86
C VAL A 73 10.66 5.20 7.47
N ALA A 74 10.18 4.37 8.39
CA ALA A 74 9.78 3.03 7.99
C ALA A 74 8.47 3.14 7.21
N GLU A 75 8.49 2.92 5.90
CA GLU A 75 7.26 2.67 5.15
C GLU A 75 6.56 1.44 5.76
N ARG A 76 5.52 1.67 6.52
CA ARG A 76 4.63 0.60 6.97
C ARG A 76 3.50 0.50 5.97
N GLY A 77 3.54 -0.55 5.15
CA GLY A 77 2.37 -0.98 4.43
C GLY A 77 1.21 -1.23 5.40
N ILE A 78 0.02 -0.82 5.05
CA ILE A 78 -1.21 -1.15 5.78
C ILE A 78 -1.68 -2.56 5.38
N ASN A 79 -2.51 -3.17 6.24
CA ASN A 79 -3.20 -4.40 5.90
C ASN A 79 -4.59 -4.02 5.39
N VAL A 80 -4.88 -4.42 4.16
CA VAL A 80 -6.14 -4.13 3.46
C VAL A 80 -6.87 -5.44 3.22
N HIS A 81 -8.06 -5.57 3.79
CA HIS A 81 -8.93 -6.74 3.60
C HIS A 81 -10.16 -6.33 2.77
N PHE A 82 -10.35 -6.96 1.63
CA PHE A 82 -11.53 -6.78 0.79
C PHE A 82 -12.50 -7.92 1.06
N LEU A 83 -13.63 -7.60 1.68
CA LEU A 83 -14.74 -8.52 1.89
C LEU A 83 -15.74 -8.36 0.76
N ILE A 84 -15.91 -9.38 -0.06
CA ILE A 84 -16.74 -9.36 -1.26
C ILE A 84 -17.92 -10.31 -1.04
N ASP A 85 -19.12 -9.75 -0.98
CA ASP A 85 -20.35 -10.52 -0.86
C ASP A 85 -20.63 -11.33 -2.13
N LYS A 86 -20.68 -12.66 -1.97
CA LYS A 86 -20.98 -13.66 -3.01
C LYS A 86 -22.36 -14.30 -2.77
N SER A 87 -23.24 -13.64 -2.02
CA SER A 87 -24.58 -14.14 -1.75
C SER A 87 -25.41 -14.28 -3.02
N LYS A 88 -26.48 -15.06 -2.95
CA LYS A 88 -27.39 -15.29 -4.08
C LYS A 88 -27.99 -13.99 -4.61
N SER A 89 -28.25 -13.01 -3.76
CA SER A 89 -28.76 -11.70 -4.16
C SER A 89 -27.77 -10.90 -5.02
N MET A 90 -26.47 -11.07 -4.79
CA MET A 90 -25.43 -10.42 -5.57
C MET A 90 -25.21 -11.08 -6.93
N ILE A 91 -25.41 -12.40 -7.01
CA ILE A 91 -25.13 -13.18 -8.24
C ILE A 91 -26.35 -13.28 -9.13
N HIS A 92 -27.55 -13.52 -8.57
CA HIS A 92 -28.75 -13.88 -9.34
C HIS A 92 -29.55 -12.69 -9.85
N SER A 93 -29.62 -11.57 -9.13
CA SER A 93 -30.47 -10.45 -9.55
C SER A 93 -29.87 -9.56 -10.62
N ASP A 94 -28.58 -9.40 -10.64
CA ASP A 94 -27.82 -8.70 -11.69
C ASP A 94 -26.32 -8.96 -11.52
N SER A 95 -25.75 -9.78 -12.40
CA SER A 95 -24.29 -10.04 -12.44
C SER A 95 -23.46 -8.76 -12.56
N LYS A 96 -24.07 -7.61 -12.94
CA LYS A 96 -23.40 -6.31 -13.01
C LYS A 96 -22.94 -5.82 -11.65
N LYS A 97 -23.76 -6.00 -10.57
CA LYS A 97 -23.36 -5.60 -9.22
C LYS A 97 -22.14 -6.34 -8.74
N PHE A 98 -22.14 -7.66 -8.88
CA PHE A 98 -21.03 -8.52 -8.49
C PHE A 98 -19.78 -8.22 -9.34
N ASN A 99 -19.95 -8.02 -10.65
CA ASN A 99 -18.86 -7.64 -11.54
C ASN A 99 -18.29 -6.25 -11.20
N LEU A 100 -19.14 -5.31 -10.80
CA LEU A 100 -18.68 -4.00 -10.32
C LEU A 100 -17.88 -4.12 -9.03
N ALA A 101 -18.34 -4.91 -8.07
CA ALA A 101 -17.62 -5.16 -6.81
C ALA A 101 -16.22 -5.75 -7.08
N LYS A 102 -16.11 -6.74 -7.97
CA LYS A 102 -14.83 -7.30 -8.42
C LYS A 102 -13.92 -6.24 -9.04
N LYS A 103 -14.46 -5.39 -9.94
CA LYS A 103 -13.67 -4.32 -10.58
C LYS A 103 -13.15 -3.31 -9.57
N ILE A 104 -13.99 -2.89 -8.61
CA ILE A 104 -13.58 -1.98 -7.54
C ILE A 104 -12.49 -2.62 -6.68
N THR A 105 -12.68 -3.88 -6.27
CA THR A 105 -11.68 -4.63 -5.51
C THR A 105 -10.36 -4.73 -6.28
N ALA A 106 -10.41 -5.07 -7.57
CA ALA A 106 -9.22 -5.15 -8.41
C ALA A 106 -8.46 -3.82 -8.49
N ALA A 107 -9.20 -2.70 -8.67
CA ALA A 107 -8.60 -1.37 -8.76
C ALA A 107 -7.92 -0.95 -7.45
N LEU A 108 -8.62 -1.08 -6.32
CA LEU A 108 -8.08 -0.70 -5.02
C LEU A 108 -6.92 -1.61 -4.59
N SER A 109 -7.02 -2.91 -4.85
CA SER A 109 -5.93 -3.86 -4.60
C SER A 109 -4.69 -3.57 -5.45
N TYR A 110 -4.87 -3.15 -6.70
CA TYR A 110 -3.77 -2.72 -7.56
C TYR A 110 -2.99 -1.56 -6.93
N ILE A 111 -3.70 -0.55 -6.45
CA ILE A 111 -3.11 0.61 -5.79
C ILE A 111 -2.36 0.19 -4.52
N SER A 112 -3.02 -0.58 -3.64
CA SER A 112 -2.43 -1.04 -2.39
C SER A 112 -1.19 -1.91 -2.61
N LEU A 113 -1.24 -2.89 -3.53
CA LEU A 113 -0.10 -3.74 -3.87
C LEU A 113 1.05 -2.94 -4.52
N SER A 114 0.73 -1.86 -5.23
CA SER A 114 1.74 -0.95 -5.80
C SER A 114 2.48 -0.14 -4.73
N HIS A 115 1.83 0.13 -3.60
CA HIS A 115 2.41 0.78 -2.42
C HIS A 115 3.00 -0.21 -1.40
N PHE A 116 3.19 -1.48 -1.79
CA PHE A 116 3.67 -2.53 -0.90
C PHE A 116 2.81 -2.77 0.35
N ASP A 117 1.53 -2.38 0.31
CA ASP A 117 0.56 -2.77 1.32
C ASP A 117 0.31 -4.28 1.28
N GLU A 118 -0.10 -4.86 2.41
CA GLU A 118 -0.54 -6.25 2.48
C GLU A 118 -2.03 -6.32 2.15
N VAL A 119 -2.38 -7.08 1.12
CA VAL A 119 -3.76 -7.18 0.60
C VAL A 119 -4.26 -8.62 0.74
N GLU A 120 -5.51 -8.75 1.15
CA GLU A 120 -6.24 -10.00 1.15
C GLU A 120 -7.65 -9.77 0.58
N ALA A 121 -8.08 -10.58 -0.40
CA ALA A 121 -9.45 -10.58 -0.91
C ALA A 121 -10.17 -11.84 -0.44
N ILE A 122 -11.36 -11.66 0.09
CA ILE A 122 -12.17 -12.71 0.71
C ILE A 122 -13.58 -12.66 0.10
N PHE A 123 -14.00 -13.74 -0.55
CA PHE A 123 -15.39 -13.96 -0.87
C PHE A 123 -16.10 -14.56 0.33
N PHE A 124 -17.26 -14.02 0.68
CA PHE A 124 -18.11 -14.60 1.71
C PHE A 124 -19.55 -14.81 1.21
N ALA A 125 -20.19 -15.85 1.68
CA ALA A 125 -21.61 -16.16 1.58
C ALA A 125 -22.00 -16.85 2.89
N ASP A 126 -23.25 -17.29 3.00
CA ASP A 126 -23.83 -17.79 4.27
C ASP A 126 -22.91 -18.74 5.05
N ASP A 127 -22.19 -19.66 4.38
CA ASP A 127 -21.31 -20.65 5.03
C ASP A 127 -19.95 -20.83 4.34
N LEU A 128 -19.62 -20.04 3.33
CA LEU A 128 -18.41 -20.24 2.52
C LEU A 128 -17.52 -19.01 2.52
N MET A 129 -16.27 -19.19 2.94
CA MET A 129 -15.23 -18.18 2.81
C MET A 129 -14.10 -18.70 1.91
N GLU A 130 -13.88 -18.01 0.80
CA GLU A 130 -12.73 -18.24 -0.08
C GLU A 130 -11.81 -17.05 0.03
N SER A 131 -10.51 -17.25 0.29
CA SER A 131 -9.55 -16.18 0.44
C SER A 131 -8.34 -16.37 -0.47
N THR A 132 -7.78 -15.25 -0.95
CA THR A 132 -6.48 -15.25 -1.60
C THR A 132 -5.33 -15.53 -0.63
N GLY A 133 -5.57 -15.42 0.67
CA GLY A 133 -4.51 -15.22 1.65
C GLY A 133 -3.86 -13.83 1.50
N LYS A 134 -2.96 -13.52 2.42
CA LYS A 134 -2.24 -12.26 2.45
C LYS A 134 -1.20 -12.17 1.34
N MET A 135 -1.22 -11.07 0.61
CA MET A 135 -0.35 -10.84 -0.54
C MET A 135 0.30 -9.47 -0.44
N ARG A 136 1.52 -9.35 -0.96
CA ARG A 136 2.25 -8.09 -1.01
C ARG A 136 3.01 -7.94 -2.33
N GLY A 137 3.05 -6.72 -2.87
CA GLY A 137 3.80 -6.34 -4.06
C GLY A 137 3.09 -6.64 -5.38
N LYS A 138 3.47 -5.91 -6.42
CA LYS A 138 2.85 -5.92 -7.76
C LYS A 138 2.81 -7.28 -8.45
N THR A 139 3.77 -8.16 -8.16
CA THR A 139 3.83 -9.50 -8.78
C THR A 139 2.60 -10.36 -8.45
N LYS A 140 1.87 -10.03 -7.39
CA LYS A 140 0.68 -10.74 -6.94
C LYS A 140 -0.62 -10.29 -7.65
N ILE A 141 -0.58 -9.20 -8.42
CA ILE A 141 -1.76 -8.64 -9.10
C ILE A 141 -2.41 -9.66 -10.04
N LYS A 142 -1.61 -10.38 -10.83
CA LYS A 142 -2.13 -11.39 -11.75
C LYS A 142 -2.85 -12.53 -11.01
N TYR A 143 -2.32 -12.94 -9.87
CA TYR A 143 -2.95 -13.96 -9.03
C TYR A 143 -4.30 -13.47 -8.49
N LEU A 144 -4.34 -12.24 -7.98
CA LEU A 144 -5.57 -11.62 -7.49
C LEU A 144 -6.65 -11.55 -8.59
N TYR A 145 -6.28 -11.13 -9.81
CA TYR A 145 -7.24 -11.02 -10.92
C TYR A 145 -7.80 -12.38 -11.35
N ASN A 146 -7.01 -13.43 -11.24
CA ASN A 146 -7.48 -14.78 -11.51
C ASN A 146 -8.42 -15.30 -10.42
N PHE A 147 -8.26 -14.83 -9.19
CA PHE A 147 -9.15 -15.15 -8.07
C PHE A 147 -10.49 -14.43 -8.20
N LEU A 148 -10.50 -13.17 -8.60
CA LEU A 148 -11.69 -12.35 -8.80
C LEU A 148 -12.47 -12.77 -10.05
#